data_1f73e5c1fc83ff097ea36fcf0d0c2409
#
_entry.id   1f73e5c1fc83ff097ea36fcf0d0c2409
#
_cell.length_a   1.000
_cell.length_b   1.000
_cell.length_c   1.000
_cell.angle_alpha   90.00
_cell.angle_beta   90.00
_cell.angle_gamma   90.00
#
_symmetry.space_group_name_H-M   'P 1'
#
loop_
_entity.id
_entity.type
_entity.pdbx_description
1 polymer ?
#
loop_
_entity_poly.entity_id
_entity_poly.type
_entity_poly.pdbx_seq_one_letter_code
_entity_poly.pdbx_strand_id
1 'polypeptide(L)'
;MRAADAAIDTEAVRVTTWQAAWRLDNGLDAGRAVNVASWFAAESGQRVVFATQHLHGGMGADISYPIHRYFLWGKQIELLLGSPSAQLARLGRQVTADLSGQAVSA
;
A
#
# COMPACT_ATOMS: atom_id res chain seq x y z
N MET A 1 6.20 14.74 7.30
CA MET A 1 5.53 14.54 6.01
C MET A 1 4.53 15.65 5.75
N ARG A 2 4.51 16.20 4.56
CA ARG A 2 3.59 17.28 4.19
C ARG A 2 2.27 16.69 3.69
N ALA A 3 1.20 17.48 3.74
CA ALA A 3 -0.11 17.08 3.24
C ALA A 3 -0.06 16.70 1.74
N ALA A 4 0.75 17.42 0.95
CA ALA A 4 0.94 17.09 -0.47
C ALA A 4 1.55 15.72 -0.67
N ASP A 5 2.52 15.32 0.17
CA ASP A 5 3.12 13.99 0.10
C ASP A 5 2.08 12.91 0.43
N ALA A 6 1.22 13.15 1.42
CA ALA A 6 0.14 12.24 1.77
C ALA A 6 -0.84 12.07 0.61
N ALA A 7 -1.15 13.16 -0.10
CA ALA A 7 -2.03 13.11 -1.27
C ALA A 7 -1.41 12.30 -2.40
N ILE A 8 -0.10 12.45 -2.64
CA ILE A 8 0.63 11.68 -3.65
C ILE A 8 0.63 10.19 -3.29
N ASP A 9 0.91 9.85 -2.03
CA ASP A 9 0.88 8.47 -1.56
C ASP A 9 -0.52 7.84 -1.72
N THR A 10 -1.56 8.57 -1.38
CA THR A 10 -2.95 8.12 -1.53
C THR A 10 -3.27 7.85 -3.00
N GLU A 11 -2.84 8.72 -3.89
CA GLU A 11 -3.04 8.55 -5.33
C GLU A 11 -2.29 7.34 -5.87
N ALA A 12 -1.07 7.09 -5.39
CA ALA A 12 -0.29 5.91 -5.78
C ALA A 12 -1.02 4.62 -5.38
N VAL A 13 -1.57 4.57 -4.16
CA VAL A 13 -2.37 3.42 -3.71
C VAL A 13 -3.59 3.23 -4.59
N ARG A 14 -4.30 4.31 -4.89
CA ARG A 14 -5.50 4.27 -5.72
C ARG A 14 -5.20 3.72 -7.12
N VAL A 15 -4.19 4.26 -7.78
CA VAL A 15 -3.84 3.90 -9.15
C VAL A 15 -3.35 2.46 -9.24
N THR A 16 -2.48 2.03 -8.33
CA THR A 16 -1.97 0.66 -8.35
C THR A 16 -3.05 -0.36 -8.03
N THR A 17 -3.99 -0.03 -7.14
CA THR A 17 -5.14 -0.88 -6.82
C THR A 17 -6.05 -1.01 -8.05
N TRP A 18 -6.35 0.08 -8.73
CA TRP A 18 -7.14 0.07 -9.96
C TRP A 18 -6.49 -0.78 -11.04
N GLN A 19 -5.18 -0.67 -11.22
CA GLN A 19 -4.46 -1.46 -12.21
C GLN A 19 -4.56 -2.95 -11.91
N ALA A 20 -4.38 -3.34 -10.65
CA ALA A 20 -4.50 -4.75 -10.23
C ALA A 20 -5.93 -5.26 -10.49
N ALA A 21 -6.94 -4.49 -10.08
CA ALA A 21 -8.33 -4.84 -10.28
C ALA A 21 -8.69 -4.97 -11.75
N TRP A 22 -8.23 -4.05 -12.59
CA TRP A 22 -8.47 -4.06 -14.03
C TRP A 22 -7.86 -5.31 -14.68
N ARG A 23 -6.63 -5.68 -14.30
CA ARG A 23 -5.99 -6.88 -14.82
C ARG A 23 -6.76 -8.13 -14.42
N LEU A 24 -7.20 -8.23 -13.18
CA LEU A 24 -7.99 -9.35 -12.72
C LEU A 24 -9.32 -9.46 -13.49
N ASP A 25 -9.97 -8.33 -13.71
CA ASP A 25 -11.27 -8.27 -14.40
C ASP A 25 -11.16 -8.67 -15.87
N ASN A 26 -10.03 -8.42 -16.50
CA ASN A 26 -9.77 -8.73 -17.90
C ASN A 26 -9.03 -10.06 -18.10
N GLY A 27 -8.90 -10.87 -17.07
CA GLY A 27 -8.27 -12.19 -17.16
C GLY A 27 -6.79 -12.16 -17.45
N LEU A 28 -6.12 -11.03 -17.21
CA LEU A 28 -4.68 -10.89 -17.39
C LEU A 28 -3.93 -11.33 -16.14
N ASP A 29 -2.64 -11.66 -16.29
CA ASP A 29 -1.80 -11.97 -15.13
C ASP A 29 -1.70 -10.72 -14.25
N ALA A 30 -2.19 -10.83 -13.03
CA ALA A 30 -2.24 -9.73 -12.06
C ALA A 30 -1.27 -9.92 -10.89
N GLY A 31 -0.50 -10.99 -10.84
CA GLY A 31 0.34 -11.31 -9.68
C GLY A 31 1.28 -10.17 -9.31
N ARG A 32 2.02 -9.63 -10.28
CA ARG A 32 2.93 -8.51 -10.05
C ARG A 32 2.17 -7.23 -9.66
N ALA A 33 1.07 -6.94 -10.35
CA ALA A 33 0.26 -5.76 -10.07
C ALA A 33 -0.34 -5.80 -8.67
N VAL A 34 -0.80 -6.95 -8.22
CA VAL A 34 -1.32 -7.15 -6.86
C VAL A 34 -0.21 -6.93 -5.82
N ASN A 35 0.99 -7.46 -6.06
CA ASN A 35 2.12 -7.28 -5.15
C ASN A 35 2.55 -5.82 -5.06
N VAL A 36 2.54 -5.10 -6.19
CA VAL A 36 2.85 -3.66 -6.21
C VAL A 36 1.81 -2.88 -5.43
N ALA A 37 0.53 -3.15 -5.66
CA ALA A 37 -0.56 -2.47 -4.95
C ALA A 37 -0.48 -2.75 -3.44
N SER A 38 -0.19 -3.98 -3.05
CA SER A 38 -0.06 -4.35 -1.64
C SER A 38 1.10 -3.63 -0.97
N TRP A 39 2.24 -3.50 -1.66
CA TRP A 39 3.38 -2.78 -1.13
C TRP A 39 3.06 -1.29 -0.93
N PHE A 40 2.45 -0.65 -1.94
CA PHE A 40 2.05 0.75 -1.81
C PHE A 40 1.04 0.95 -0.68
N ALA A 41 0.08 0.04 -0.54
CA ALA A 41 -0.91 0.12 0.54
C ALA A 41 -0.23 0.03 1.91
N ALA A 42 0.74 -0.86 2.09
CA ALA A 42 1.45 -1.01 3.36
C ALA A 42 2.36 0.18 3.65
N GLU A 43 3.17 0.58 2.67
CA GLU A 43 4.16 1.65 2.84
C GLU A 43 3.51 3.02 2.92
N SER A 44 2.68 3.35 1.92
CA SER A 44 2.06 4.67 1.83
C SER A 44 0.94 4.83 2.85
N GLY A 45 0.19 3.77 3.12
CA GLY A 45 -0.87 3.79 4.12
C GLY A 45 -0.32 4.14 5.49
N GLN A 46 0.82 3.56 5.88
CA GLN A 46 1.48 3.85 7.14
C GLN A 46 1.88 5.33 7.21
N ARG A 47 2.51 5.85 6.14
CA ARG A 47 2.93 7.26 6.10
C ARG A 47 1.76 8.22 6.19
N VAL A 48 0.68 7.94 5.45
CA VAL A 48 -0.52 8.80 5.43
C VAL A 48 -1.19 8.83 6.80
N VAL A 49 -1.34 7.67 7.43
CA VAL A 49 -1.98 7.57 8.75
C VAL A 49 -1.16 8.32 9.80
N PHE A 50 0.17 8.15 9.81
CA PHE A 50 1.04 8.88 10.73
C PHE A 50 1.01 10.39 10.48
N ALA A 51 1.03 10.81 9.22
CA ALA A 51 0.98 12.23 8.88
C ALA A 51 -0.33 12.86 9.35
N THR A 52 -1.45 12.18 9.13
CA THR A 52 -2.76 12.66 9.54
C THR A 52 -2.84 12.79 11.07
N GLN A 53 -2.35 11.80 11.80
CA GLN A 53 -2.34 11.84 13.24
C GLN A 53 -1.45 12.96 13.77
N HIS A 54 -0.28 13.16 13.17
CA HIS A 54 0.63 14.23 13.55
C HIS A 54 0.00 15.61 13.34
N LEU A 55 -0.66 15.82 12.21
CA LEU A 55 -1.32 17.09 11.90
C LEU A 55 -2.42 17.43 12.90
N HIS A 56 -3.09 16.42 13.44
CA HIS A 56 -4.19 16.61 14.39
C HIS A 56 -3.78 16.43 15.85
N GLY A 57 -2.52 16.08 16.09
CA GLY A 57 -2.03 15.78 17.44
C GLY A 57 -2.09 16.93 18.44
N GLY A 58 -2.07 18.18 17.96
CA GLY A 58 -2.15 19.36 18.80
C GLY A 58 -3.56 19.91 19.02
N MET A 59 -4.59 19.27 18.47
CA MET A 59 -5.95 19.80 18.48
C MET A 59 -6.80 19.39 19.67
N GLY A 60 -6.26 18.58 20.57
CA GLY A 60 -6.98 18.12 21.75
C GLY A 60 -7.63 16.76 21.59
N ALA A 61 -7.94 16.11 22.72
CA ALA A 61 -8.38 14.73 22.73
C ALA A 61 -9.73 14.52 22.03
N ASP A 62 -10.65 15.46 22.18
CA ASP A 62 -12.01 15.32 21.62
C ASP A 62 -11.99 15.35 20.10
N ILE A 63 -11.13 16.17 19.51
CA ILE A 63 -11.00 16.29 18.05
C ILE A 63 -10.19 15.13 17.50
N SER A 64 -9.23 14.61 18.27
CA SER A 64 -8.33 13.54 17.83
C SER A 64 -8.98 12.16 17.88
N TYR A 65 -10.12 11.99 18.54
CA TYR A 65 -10.74 10.67 18.69
C TYR A 65 -11.07 9.98 17.35
N PRO A 66 -11.74 10.65 16.39
CA PRO A 66 -11.97 10.01 15.08
C PRO A 66 -10.67 9.70 14.34
N ILE A 67 -9.66 10.59 14.46
CA ILE A 67 -8.35 10.39 13.82
C ILE A 67 -7.64 9.18 14.42
N HIS A 68 -7.71 9.02 15.74
CA HIS A 68 -7.14 7.86 16.42
C HIS A 68 -7.78 6.56 15.94
N ARG A 69 -9.08 6.56 15.73
CA ARG A 69 -9.81 5.40 15.18
C ARG A 69 -9.30 5.02 13.79
N TYR A 70 -9.11 6.00 12.90
CA TYR A 70 -8.55 5.76 11.57
C TYR A 70 -7.12 5.26 11.64
N PHE A 71 -6.35 5.77 12.58
CA PHE A 71 -4.99 5.28 12.84
C PHE A 71 -4.99 3.80 13.20
N LEU A 72 -5.87 3.38 14.11
CA LEU A 72 -5.98 1.97 14.50
C LEU A 72 -6.42 1.10 13.32
N TRP A 73 -7.36 1.56 12.51
CA TRP A 73 -7.78 0.83 11.32
C TRP A 73 -6.63 0.69 10.32
N GLY A 74 -5.86 1.75 10.11
CA GLY A 74 -4.69 1.72 9.24
C GLY A 74 -3.66 0.70 9.70
N LYS A 75 -3.40 0.65 10.99
CA LYS A 75 -2.50 -0.34 11.59
C LYS A 75 -3.01 -1.76 11.41
N GLN A 76 -4.31 -1.97 11.59
CA GLN A 76 -4.92 -3.28 11.41
C GLN A 76 -4.79 -3.76 9.96
N ILE A 77 -5.04 -2.89 8.99
CA ILE A 77 -4.89 -3.21 7.57
C ILE A 77 -3.44 -3.54 7.25
N GLU A 78 -2.49 -2.77 7.78
CA GLU A 78 -1.06 -3.03 7.61
C GLU A 78 -0.68 -4.43 8.11
N LEU A 79 -1.18 -4.81 9.29
CA LEU A 79 -0.91 -6.14 9.85
C LEU A 79 -1.52 -7.25 9.00
N LEU A 80 -2.69 -7.03 8.42
CA LEU A 80 -3.34 -8.01 7.55
C LEU A 80 -2.61 -8.18 6.22
N LEU A 81 -2.07 -7.10 5.66
CA LEU A 81 -1.36 -7.14 4.37
C LEU A 81 0.09 -7.61 4.53
N GLY A 82 0.65 -7.49 5.72
CA GLY A 82 2.07 -7.70 5.99
C GLY A 82 2.85 -6.40 5.93
N SER A 83 4.09 -6.43 6.43
CA SER A 83 4.94 -5.25 6.45
C SER A 83 5.35 -4.83 5.03
N PRO A 84 5.75 -3.57 4.82
CA PRO A 84 6.33 -3.14 3.54
C PRO A 84 7.51 -4.01 3.09
N SER A 85 8.37 -4.41 4.01
CA SER A 85 9.51 -5.28 3.71
C SER A 85 9.05 -6.65 3.22
N ALA A 86 8.02 -7.23 3.84
CA ALA A 86 7.48 -8.52 3.42
C ALA A 86 6.83 -8.42 2.03
N GLN A 87 6.13 -7.33 1.75
CA GLN A 87 5.52 -7.09 0.44
C GLN A 87 6.59 -6.92 -0.64
N LEU A 88 7.66 -6.19 -0.33
CA LEU A 88 8.77 -5.98 -1.26
C LEU A 88 9.50 -7.29 -1.55
N ALA A 89 9.72 -8.13 -0.53
CA ALA A 89 10.32 -9.45 -0.71
C ALA A 89 9.46 -10.34 -1.60
N ARG A 90 8.14 -10.30 -1.41
CA ARG A 90 7.20 -11.04 -2.25
C ARG A 90 7.25 -10.59 -3.70
N LEU A 91 7.30 -9.28 -3.93
CA LEU A 91 7.43 -8.72 -5.27
C LEU A 91 8.76 -9.14 -5.90
N GLY A 92 9.85 -9.10 -5.15
CA GLY A 92 11.16 -9.54 -5.63
C GLY A 92 11.15 -11.01 -6.06
N ARG A 93 10.53 -11.89 -5.29
CA ARG A 93 10.38 -13.30 -5.65
C ARG A 93 9.55 -13.47 -6.92
N GLN A 94 8.48 -12.68 -7.07
CA GLN A 94 7.63 -12.69 -8.25
C GLN A 94 8.41 -12.30 -9.51
N VAL A 95 9.18 -11.22 -9.44
CA VAL A 95 10.00 -10.75 -10.56
C VAL A 95 11.06 -11.78 -10.92
N THR A 96 11.72 -12.37 -9.94
CA THR A 96 12.72 -13.40 -10.17
C THR A 96 12.12 -14.63 -10.84
N ALA A 97 10.95 -15.06 -10.38
CA ALA A 97 10.24 -16.19 -10.99
C ALA A 97 9.86 -15.90 -12.44
N ASP A 98 9.37 -14.69 -12.73
CA ASP A 98 9.01 -14.27 -14.08
C ASP A 98 10.21 -14.27 -15.01
N LEU A 99 11.34 -13.74 -14.55
CA LEU A 99 12.58 -13.72 -15.34
C LEU A 99 13.11 -15.12 -15.58
N SER A 100 13.07 -16.00 -14.57
CA SER A 100 13.48 -17.40 -14.70
C SER A 100 12.58 -18.14 -15.71
N GLY A 101 11.28 -17.90 -15.66
CA GLY A 101 10.33 -18.47 -16.62
C GLY A 101 10.59 -18.02 -18.04
N GLN A 102 10.90 -16.74 -18.24
CA GLN A 102 11.26 -16.20 -19.54
C GLN A 102 12.56 -16.81 -20.06
N ALA A 103 13.57 -16.96 -19.20
CA ALA A 103 14.84 -17.56 -19.59
C ALA A 103 14.67 -19.01 -20.01
N VAL A 104 13.81 -19.78 -19.35
CA VAL A 104 13.51 -21.16 -19.69
C VAL A 104 12.70 -21.25 -21.00
N SER A 105 11.83 -20.26 -21.21
CA SER A 105 10.96 -20.24 -22.40
C SER A 105 11.69 -19.80 -23.68
N ALA A 106 12.82 -19.13 -23.50
CA ALA A 106 13.63 -18.68 -24.64
C ALA A 106 14.55 -19.80 -25.14
#